data_96065fdfd1465120d9f665effeb27adb
#
_entry.id   96065fdfd1465120d9f665effeb27adb
#
_cell.length_a   1.000
_cell.length_b   1.000
_cell.length_c   1.000
_cell.angle_alpha   90.00
_cell.angle_beta   90.00
_cell.angle_gamma   90.00
#
_symmetry.space_group_name_H-M   'P 1'
#
loop_
_entity.id
_entity.type
_entity.pdbx_description
1 polymer ?
#
loop_
_entity_poly.entity_id
_entity_poly.type
_entity_poly.pdbx_seq_one_letter_code
_entity_poly.pdbx_strand_id
1 'polypeptide(L)'
;MALDKEKNFVSCILYMHNNGETIYAFLDGLCRVMREHFEKYEIICVNDACLDRTVEEVKRYLSADGNHKSVSMINLSYYQGVEAAMNAGRDLSVGDFLFEFDQCTMDFEEGLIMKVYKRALEGFDVVAAAPKHHVALTSRLFYLVYNWGKQAKDGLRQERFRVISRRAVNRVNQLNTYIPYRKALYMNCGL
;
A
#
# COMPACT_ATOMS: atom_id res chain seq x y z
N MET A 1 -13.26 -27.43 -2.66
CA MET A 1 -14.13 -26.52 -1.88
C MET A 1 -13.78 -25.12 -2.33
N ALA A 2 -14.75 -24.34 -2.84
CA ALA A 2 -14.52 -22.92 -3.07
C ALA A 2 -14.23 -22.27 -1.72
N LEU A 3 -13.12 -21.54 -1.59
CA LEU A 3 -12.82 -20.72 -0.41
C LEU A 3 -13.96 -19.70 -0.26
N ASP A 4 -14.54 -19.60 0.93
CA ASP A 4 -15.48 -18.52 1.24
C ASP A 4 -14.68 -17.22 1.22
N LYS A 5 -15.01 -16.33 0.27
CA LYS A 5 -14.25 -15.09 0.06
C LYS A 5 -14.64 -14.05 1.09
N GLU A 6 -13.67 -13.20 1.42
CA GLU A 6 -13.89 -12.05 2.28
C GLU A 6 -14.87 -11.07 1.64
N LYS A 7 -15.84 -10.60 2.43
CA LYS A 7 -16.94 -9.72 1.97
C LYS A 7 -16.60 -8.24 2.06
N ASN A 8 -15.61 -7.87 2.90
CA ASN A 8 -15.13 -6.50 2.97
C ASN A 8 -14.62 -6.04 1.60
N PHE A 9 -14.97 -4.82 1.22
CA PHE A 9 -14.38 -4.20 0.04
C PHE A 9 -12.97 -3.71 0.38
N VAL A 10 -11.97 -4.05 -0.42
CA VAL A 10 -10.59 -3.64 -0.18
C VAL A 10 -10.02 -2.81 -1.32
N SER A 11 -9.23 -1.79 -0.98
CA SER A 11 -8.50 -0.96 -1.94
C SER A 11 -7.00 -1.24 -1.83
N CYS A 12 -6.34 -1.56 -2.94
CA CYS A 12 -4.89 -1.68 -3.02
C CYS A 12 -4.34 -0.42 -3.70
N ILE A 13 -3.47 0.32 -3.03
CA ILE A 13 -2.84 1.52 -3.55
C ILE A 13 -1.39 1.22 -3.84
N LEU A 14 -0.96 1.43 -5.09
CA LEU A 14 0.38 1.12 -5.58
C LEU A 14 1.10 2.39 -5.98
N TYR A 15 2.22 2.67 -5.36
CA TYR A 15 3.12 3.72 -5.79
C TYR A 15 3.98 3.25 -6.96
N MET A 16 3.97 3.99 -8.05
CA MET A 16 4.77 3.69 -9.24
C MET A 16 5.67 4.87 -9.59
N HIS A 17 6.98 4.64 -9.58
CA HIS A 17 7.97 5.54 -10.14
C HIS A 17 9.12 4.73 -10.73
N ASN A 18 9.14 4.60 -12.07
CA ASN A 18 10.13 3.83 -12.82
C ASN A 18 10.25 2.36 -12.38
N ASN A 19 9.13 1.64 -12.40
CA ASN A 19 9.00 0.22 -12.03
C ASN A 19 8.77 -0.70 -13.23
N GLY A 20 9.19 -0.32 -14.44
CA GLY A 20 8.89 -1.04 -15.68
C GLY A 20 9.35 -2.50 -15.71
N GLU A 21 10.35 -2.88 -14.91
CA GLU A 21 10.82 -4.27 -14.82
C GLU A 21 9.99 -5.15 -13.89
N THR A 22 9.33 -4.56 -12.88
CA THR A 22 8.70 -5.31 -11.78
C THR A 22 7.19 -5.22 -11.76
N ILE A 23 6.61 -4.14 -12.27
CA ILE A 23 5.19 -3.82 -12.12
C ILE A 23 4.25 -4.89 -12.70
N TYR A 24 4.59 -5.50 -13.85
CA TYR A 24 3.76 -6.53 -14.46
C TYR A 24 3.63 -7.77 -13.55
N ALA A 25 4.76 -8.30 -13.09
CA ALA A 25 4.78 -9.46 -12.20
C ALA A 25 4.14 -9.15 -10.83
N PHE A 26 4.32 -7.92 -10.34
CA PHE A 26 3.69 -7.47 -9.10
C PHE A 26 2.17 -7.43 -9.23
N LEU A 27 1.63 -6.83 -10.30
CA LEU A 27 0.18 -6.80 -10.56
C LEU A 27 -0.39 -8.20 -10.72
N ASP A 28 0.31 -9.10 -11.42
CA ASP A 28 -0.13 -10.48 -11.61
C ASP A 28 -0.29 -11.21 -10.27
N GLY A 29 0.73 -11.16 -9.41
CA GLY A 29 0.68 -11.75 -8.07
C GLY A 29 -0.39 -11.11 -7.20
N LEU A 30 -0.46 -9.77 -7.14
CA LEU A 30 -1.44 -9.07 -6.33
C LEU A 30 -2.88 -9.36 -6.78
N CYS A 31 -3.17 -9.24 -8.09
CA CYS A 31 -4.50 -9.51 -8.62
C CYS A 31 -4.92 -10.97 -8.40
N ARG A 32 -3.99 -11.93 -8.45
CA ARG A 32 -4.26 -13.33 -8.14
C ARG A 32 -4.73 -13.48 -6.70
N VAL A 33 -4.00 -12.91 -5.72
CA VAL A 33 -4.38 -12.93 -4.30
C VAL A 33 -5.73 -12.25 -4.09
N MET A 34 -5.97 -11.09 -4.70
CA MET A 34 -7.24 -10.38 -4.54
C MET A 34 -8.42 -11.19 -5.11
N ARG A 35 -8.28 -11.74 -6.31
CA ARG A 35 -9.33 -12.58 -6.94
C ARG A 35 -9.63 -13.84 -6.15
N GLU A 36 -8.62 -14.44 -5.55
CA GLU A 36 -8.78 -15.68 -4.78
C GLU A 36 -9.51 -15.43 -3.45
N HIS A 37 -9.19 -14.34 -2.77
CA HIS A 37 -9.59 -14.13 -1.38
C HIS A 37 -10.71 -13.11 -1.16
N PHE A 38 -10.97 -12.19 -2.09
CA PHE A 38 -11.97 -11.13 -1.91
C PHE A 38 -13.10 -11.21 -2.94
N GLU A 39 -14.33 -10.94 -2.50
CA GLU A 39 -15.48 -10.82 -3.42
C GLU A 39 -15.37 -9.54 -4.25
N LYS A 40 -14.95 -8.48 -3.62
CA LYS A 40 -14.83 -7.14 -4.22
C LYS A 40 -13.52 -6.48 -3.81
N TYR A 41 -12.84 -5.92 -4.79
CA TYR A 41 -11.60 -5.16 -4.58
C TYR A 41 -11.38 -4.15 -5.69
N GLU A 42 -10.56 -3.15 -5.43
CA GLU A 42 -10.01 -2.22 -6.41
C GLU A 42 -8.49 -2.12 -6.25
N ILE A 43 -7.81 -1.82 -7.35
CA ILE A 43 -6.38 -1.52 -7.37
C ILE A 43 -6.20 -0.14 -7.99
N ILE A 44 -5.55 0.76 -7.27
CA ILE A 44 -5.27 2.13 -7.68
C ILE A 44 -3.77 2.25 -7.91
N CYS A 45 -3.37 2.28 -9.17
CA CYS A 45 -1.99 2.50 -9.57
C CYS A 45 -1.72 4.01 -9.63
N VAL A 46 -0.82 4.52 -8.81
CA VAL A 46 -0.46 5.94 -8.81
C VAL A 46 0.85 6.13 -9.54
N ASN A 47 0.78 6.63 -10.77
CA ASN A 47 1.93 6.96 -11.60
C ASN A 47 2.50 8.32 -11.21
N ASP A 48 3.63 8.33 -10.53
CA ASP A 48 4.36 9.53 -10.12
C ASP A 48 5.38 9.93 -11.17
N ALA A 49 4.87 10.35 -12.36
CA ALA A 49 5.66 10.81 -13.49
C ALA A 49 6.75 9.80 -13.92
N CYS A 50 6.38 8.54 -14.15
CA CYS A 50 7.30 7.54 -14.70
C CYS A 50 7.82 7.95 -16.07
N LEU A 51 9.12 7.76 -16.29
CA LEU A 51 9.81 8.04 -17.56
C LEU A 51 10.22 6.76 -18.30
N ASP A 52 10.04 5.61 -17.68
CA ASP A 52 10.33 4.29 -18.23
C ASP A 52 9.05 3.59 -18.75
N ARG A 53 9.13 2.29 -19.01
CA ARG A 53 8.02 1.46 -19.51
C ARG A 53 6.93 1.13 -18.48
N THR A 54 6.94 1.70 -17.29
CA THR A 54 5.99 1.34 -16.20
C THR A 54 4.54 1.41 -16.68
N VAL A 55 4.16 2.52 -17.31
CA VAL A 55 2.77 2.74 -17.77
C VAL A 55 2.37 1.76 -18.88
N GLU A 56 3.28 1.48 -19.82
CA GLU A 56 3.08 0.51 -20.88
C GLU A 56 2.90 -0.90 -20.33
N GLU A 57 3.69 -1.28 -19.34
CA GLU A 57 3.58 -2.59 -18.69
C GLU A 57 2.25 -2.77 -17.93
N VAL A 58 1.77 -1.72 -17.25
CA VAL A 58 0.41 -1.74 -16.65
C VAL A 58 -0.66 -1.93 -17.72
N LYS A 59 -0.61 -1.15 -18.82
CA LYS A 59 -1.56 -1.29 -19.92
C LYS A 59 -1.48 -2.67 -20.55
N ARG A 60 -0.29 -3.22 -20.73
CA ARG A 60 -0.06 -4.58 -21.26
C ARG A 60 -0.70 -5.63 -20.34
N TYR A 61 -0.51 -5.51 -19.03
CA TYR A 61 -1.12 -6.40 -18.06
C TYR A 61 -2.66 -6.37 -18.17
N LEU A 62 -3.25 -5.19 -18.16
CA LEU A 62 -4.70 -5.02 -18.28
C LEU A 62 -5.26 -5.62 -19.58
N SER A 63 -4.55 -5.45 -20.68
CA SER A 63 -4.96 -6.01 -21.99
C SER A 63 -4.90 -7.53 -22.01
N ALA A 64 -3.94 -8.15 -21.33
CA ALA A 64 -3.76 -9.59 -21.29
C ALA A 64 -4.76 -10.32 -20.36
N ASP A 65 -5.08 -9.73 -19.22
CA ASP A 65 -5.92 -10.35 -18.17
C ASP A 65 -7.44 -10.21 -18.46
N GLY A 66 -7.84 -9.28 -19.30
CA GLY A 66 -9.25 -8.99 -19.57
C GLY A 66 -10.01 -8.44 -18.35
N ASN A 67 -9.34 -8.14 -17.25
CA ASN A 67 -9.91 -7.83 -15.93
C ASN A 67 -9.80 -6.33 -15.60
N HIS A 68 -10.17 -5.48 -16.56
CA HIS A 68 -10.01 -4.02 -16.47
C HIS A 68 -10.86 -3.35 -15.39
N LYS A 69 -11.87 -4.04 -14.86
CA LYS A 69 -12.90 -3.40 -14.01
C LYS A 69 -12.42 -3.05 -12.61
N SER A 70 -11.36 -3.69 -12.13
CA SER A 70 -10.88 -3.51 -10.76
C SER A 70 -9.58 -2.71 -10.65
N VAL A 71 -8.99 -2.28 -11.77
CA VAL A 71 -7.71 -1.56 -11.77
C VAL A 71 -7.90 -0.20 -12.43
N SER A 72 -7.50 0.84 -11.71
CA SER A 72 -7.47 2.24 -12.19
C SER A 72 -6.07 2.81 -12.08
N MET A 73 -5.79 3.85 -12.85
CA MET A 73 -4.49 4.53 -12.82
C MET A 73 -4.68 6.04 -12.67
N ILE A 74 -3.99 6.63 -11.69
CA ILE A 74 -3.85 8.07 -11.51
C ILE A 74 -2.52 8.48 -12.11
N ASN A 75 -2.51 9.51 -12.95
CA ASN A 75 -1.29 10.08 -13.50
C ASN A 75 -1.02 11.44 -12.87
N LEU A 76 0.07 11.57 -12.13
CA LEU A 76 0.53 12.85 -11.63
C LEU A 76 1.32 13.57 -12.74
N SER A 77 1.12 14.88 -12.86
CA SER A 77 1.70 15.68 -13.94
C SER A 77 3.22 15.82 -13.85
N TYR A 78 3.77 15.70 -12.65
CA TYR A 78 5.21 15.76 -12.35
C TYR A 78 5.52 14.94 -11.10
N TYR A 79 6.80 14.64 -10.91
CA TYR A 79 7.27 13.88 -9.74
C TYR A 79 6.96 14.61 -8.43
N GLN A 80 6.26 13.96 -7.52
CA GLN A 80 5.85 14.50 -6.22
C GLN A 80 6.38 13.69 -5.03
N GLY A 81 6.88 12.51 -5.27
CA GLY A 81 7.36 11.58 -4.25
C GLY A 81 6.26 10.70 -3.65
N VAL A 82 6.69 9.62 -3.01
CA VAL A 82 5.84 8.54 -2.52
C VAL A 82 4.72 9.03 -1.58
N GLU A 83 5.01 10.00 -0.71
CA GLU A 83 4.02 10.45 0.28
C GLU A 83 2.84 11.19 -0.37
N ALA A 84 3.10 12.10 -1.29
CA ALA A 84 2.05 12.83 -2.00
C ALA A 84 1.25 11.92 -2.94
N ALA A 85 1.96 11.05 -3.70
CA ALA A 85 1.34 10.10 -4.61
C ALA A 85 0.41 9.13 -3.87
N MET A 86 0.87 8.55 -2.76
CA MET A 86 0.06 7.62 -1.99
C MET A 86 -1.12 8.29 -1.29
N ASN A 87 -0.99 9.57 -0.89
CA ASN A 87 -2.12 10.35 -0.39
C ASN A 87 -3.20 10.51 -1.47
N ALA A 88 -2.82 10.83 -2.71
CA ALA A 88 -3.78 10.91 -3.83
C ALA A 88 -4.52 9.58 -4.06
N GLY A 89 -3.80 8.45 -4.01
CA GLY A 89 -4.41 7.12 -4.11
C GLY A 89 -5.36 6.82 -2.94
N ARG A 90 -4.97 7.16 -1.71
CA ARG A 90 -5.81 6.98 -0.53
C ARG A 90 -7.09 7.79 -0.60
N ASP A 91 -7.02 9.03 -1.06
CA ASP A 91 -8.17 9.93 -1.13
C ASP A 91 -9.22 9.45 -2.16
N LEU A 92 -8.81 8.71 -3.19
CA LEU A 92 -9.72 8.09 -4.16
C LEU A 92 -10.22 6.71 -3.75
N SER A 93 -9.57 6.07 -2.77
CA SER A 93 -9.93 4.74 -2.32
C SER A 93 -11.25 4.71 -1.57
N VAL A 94 -12.07 3.66 -1.77
CA VAL A 94 -13.38 3.51 -1.12
C VAL A 94 -13.51 2.24 -0.26
N GLY A 95 -12.51 1.37 -0.23
CA GLY A 95 -12.52 0.11 0.51
C GLY A 95 -12.63 0.27 2.03
N ASP A 96 -13.14 -0.76 2.69
CA ASP A 96 -13.20 -0.86 4.16
C ASP A 96 -11.78 -1.00 4.77
N PHE A 97 -10.89 -1.62 4.02
CA PHE A 97 -9.46 -1.73 4.32
C PHE A 97 -8.63 -1.32 3.12
N LEU A 98 -7.52 -0.61 3.39
CA LEU A 98 -6.58 -0.17 2.38
C LEU A 98 -5.26 -0.91 2.53
N PHE A 99 -4.78 -1.50 1.44
CA PHE A 99 -3.43 -2.04 1.33
C PHE A 99 -2.56 -0.97 0.66
N GLU A 100 -1.53 -0.48 1.34
CA GLU A 100 -0.58 0.48 0.81
C GLU A 100 0.73 -0.19 0.47
N PHE A 101 1.13 -0.13 -0.81
CA PHE A 101 2.40 -0.64 -1.32
C PHE A 101 3.27 0.53 -1.80
N ASP A 102 4.29 0.87 -1.02
CA ASP A 102 5.24 1.95 -1.34
C ASP A 102 6.27 1.51 -2.41
N GLN A 103 6.26 0.23 -2.81
CA GLN A 103 7.12 -0.35 -3.83
C GLN A 103 6.39 -1.46 -4.59
N CYS A 104 6.59 -1.54 -5.91
CA CYS A 104 6.02 -2.57 -6.76
C CYS A 104 6.97 -3.77 -6.92
N THR A 105 7.38 -4.36 -5.79
CA THR A 105 8.19 -5.58 -5.74
C THR A 105 7.57 -6.58 -4.76
N MET A 106 7.41 -7.82 -5.19
CA MET A 106 6.87 -8.89 -4.34
C MET A 106 8.03 -9.81 -3.88
N ASP A 107 8.85 -9.28 -2.96
CA ASP A 107 9.96 -9.99 -2.34
C ASP A 107 9.56 -10.69 -1.03
N PHE A 108 8.29 -11.03 -0.92
CA PHE A 108 7.65 -11.74 0.18
C PHE A 108 6.67 -12.78 -0.34
N GLU A 109 6.31 -13.75 0.50
CA GLU A 109 5.30 -14.76 0.15
C GLU A 109 3.92 -14.11 -0.01
N GLU A 110 3.19 -14.41 -1.09
CA GLU A 110 1.83 -13.89 -1.37
C GLU A 110 0.87 -14.09 -0.18
N GLY A 111 0.97 -15.22 0.50
CA GLY A 111 0.17 -15.52 1.70
C GLY A 111 0.37 -14.54 2.86
N LEU A 112 1.45 -13.71 2.84
CA LEU A 112 1.65 -12.67 3.84
C LEU A 112 0.58 -11.58 3.75
N ILE A 113 0.06 -11.30 2.56
CA ILE A 113 -1.01 -10.30 2.34
C ILE A 113 -2.22 -10.67 3.21
N MET A 114 -2.66 -11.92 3.13
CA MET A 114 -3.79 -12.40 3.92
C MET A 114 -3.49 -12.50 5.42
N LYS A 115 -2.27 -12.83 5.81
CA LYS A 115 -1.86 -12.84 7.23
C LYS A 115 -1.98 -11.44 7.86
N VAL A 116 -1.52 -10.41 7.14
CA VAL A 116 -1.59 -9.01 7.59
C VAL A 116 -3.05 -8.53 7.63
N TYR A 117 -3.85 -8.86 6.61
CA TYR A 117 -5.28 -8.55 6.59
C TYR A 117 -6.04 -9.20 7.77
N LYS A 118 -5.85 -10.50 7.99
CA LYS A 118 -6.49 -11.20 9.12
C LYS A 118 -6.12 -10.58 10.46
N ARG A 119 -4.88 -10.11 10.60
CA ARG A 119 -4.46 -9.39 11.80
C ARG A 119 -5.21 -8.07 11.97
N ALA A 120 -5.48 -7.33 10.88
CA ALA A 120 -6.29 -6.12 10.95
C ALA A 120 -7.74 -6.41 11.38
N LEU A 121 -8.30 -7.55 10.97
CA LEU A 121 -9.66 -7.98 11.42
C LEU A 121 -9.75 -8.25 12.93
N GLU A 122 -8.64 -8.47 13.61
CA GLU A 122 -8.61 -8.63 15.07
C GLU A 122 -8.80 -7.29 15.82
N GLY A 123 -9.03 -6.19 15.09
CA GLY A 123 -9.32 -4.87 15.65
C GLY A 123 -8.15 -3.88 15.59
N PHE A 124 -7.07 -4.24 14.90
CA PHE A 124 -5.95 -3.32 14.68
C PHE A 124 -6.21 -2.41 13.48
N ASP A 125 -6.12 -1.11 13.70
CA ASP A 125 -6.36 -0.12 12.66
C ASP A 125 -5.24 0.00 11.63
N VAL A 126 -4.01 -0.31 12.03
CA VAL A 126 -2.83 -0.29 11.16
C VAL A 126 -1.98 -1.52 11.45
N VAL A 127 -1.77 -2.34 10.43
CA VAL A 127 -0.91 -3.53 10.50
C VAL A 127 0.10 -3.48 9.37
N ALA A 128 1.38 -3.49 9.70
CA ALA A 128 2.47 -3.42 8.73
C ALA A 128 3.23 -4.75 8.62
N ALA A 129 3.59 -5.12 7.40
CA ALA A 129 4.50 -6.20 7.10
C ALA A 129 5.95 -5.69 7.11
N ALA A 130 6.74 -6.09 8.11
CA ALA A 130 8.16 -5.75 8.20
C ALA A 130 9.04 -6.92 7.74
N PRO A 131 10.20 -6.67 7.09
CA PRO A 131 11.16 -7.71 6.74
C PRO A 131 11.76 -8.32 8.01
N LYS A 132 12.00 -9.64 8.00
CA LYS A 132 12.61 -10.35 9.14
C LYS A 132 14.07 -9.97 9.36
N HIS A 133 14.80 -9.57 8.29
CA HIS A 133 16.24 -9.27 8.34
C HIS A 133 16.61 -8.10 7.41
N HIS A 134 17.63 -7.33 7.84
CA HIS A 134 18.35 -6.27 7.11
C HIS A 134 17.58 -4.98 6.79
N VAL A 135 17.59 -4.08 7.77
CA VAL A 135 17.35 -2.65 7.52
C VAL A 135 18.70 -2.04 7.10
N ALA A 136 18.74 -1.31 5.99
CA ALA A 136 19.94 -0.59 5.56
C ALA A 136 20.45 0.36 6.67
N LEU A 137 21.75 0.52 6.81
CA LEU A 137 22.36 1.34 7.88
C LEU A 137 21.85 2.79 7.89
N THR A 138 21.64 3.37 6.71
CA THR A 138 21.07 4.72 6.55
C THR A 138 19.64 4.82 7.07
N SER A 139 18.80 3.84 6.79
CA SER A 139 17.44 3.75 7.32
C SER A 139 17.43 3.56 8.84
N ARG A 140 18.37 2.76 9.37
CA ARG A 140 18.51 2.58 10.83
C ARG A 140 18.86 3.91 11.52
N LEU A 141 19.76 4.70 10.94
CA LEU A 141 20.12 6.02 11.47
C LEU A 141 18.93 6.98 11.44
N PHE A 142 18.20 7.04 10.32
CA PHE A 142 17.00 7.87 10.19
C PHE A 142 15.95 7.53 11.26
N TYR A 143 15.62 6.25 11.42
CA TYR A 143 14.65 5.80 12.40
C TYR A 143 15.13 6.02 13.86
N LEU A 144 16.43 5.91 14.11
CA LEU A 144 17.01 6.19 15.42
C LEU A 144 16.86 7.67 15.79
N VAL A 145 17.19 8.58 14.87
CA VAL A 145 17.04 10.03 15.07
C VAL A 145 15.57 10.42 15.20
N TYR A 146 14.70 9.87 14.36
CA TYR A 146 13.26 10.17 14.39
C TYR A 146 12.59 9.68 15.70
N ASN A 147 12.97 8.50 16.16
CA ASN A 147 12.41 7.90 17.38
C ASN A 147 12.98 8.51 18.68
N TRP A 148 14.14 9.17 18.62
CA TRP A 148 14.80 9.75 19.79
C TRP A 148 13.96 10.87 20.44
N GLY A 149 13.14 11.58 19.66
CA GLY A 149 12.29 12.66 20.17
C GLY A 149 10.86 12.25 20.58
N LYS A 150 10.48 10.98 20.46
CA LYS A 150 9.11 10.50 20.68
C LYS A 150 9.07 9.24 21.53
N GLN A 151 8.22 9.22 22.54
CA GLN A 151 7.92 8.04 23.39
C GLN A 151 7.00 7.05 22.63
N ALA A 152 7.32 6.67 21.40
CA ALA A 152 6.57 5.64 20.70
C ALA A 152 7.04 4.27 21.19
N LYS A 153 6.13 3.46 21.76
CA LYS A 153 6.42 2.10 22.25
C LYS A 153 6.92 1.18 21.13
N ASP A 154 6.51 1.45 19.90
CA ASP A 154 7.00 0.78 18.68
C ASP A 154 7.56 1.82 17.72
N GLY A 155 8.90 1.90 17.64
CA GLY A 155 9.59 2.83 16.74
C GLY A 155 9.31 2.53 15.26
N LEU A 156 9.40 3.56 14.40
CA LEU A 156 9.28 3.41 12.95
C LEU A 156 10.28 2.39 12.40
N ARG A 157 9.80 1.47 11.57
CA ARG A 157 10.59 0.43 10.90
C ARG A 157 10.36 0.45 9.40
N GLN A 158 11.27 -0.13 8.63
CA GLN A 158 11.05 -0.38 7.22
C GLN A 158 9.90 -1.39 7.05
N GLU A 159 8.96 -1.08 6.18
CA GLU A 159 7.80 -1.91 5.89
C GLU A 159 7.82 -2.33 4.41
N ARG A 160 7.24 -3.48 4.11
CA ARG A 160 6.99 -3.96 2.74
C ARG A 160 5.68 -3.39 2.19
N PHE A 161 4.66 -3.50 3.01
CA PHE A 161 3.34 -2.93 2.79
C PHE A 161 2.61 -2.83 4.13
N ARG A 162 1.48 -2.16 4.14
CA ARG A 162 0.60 -2.09 5.31
C ARG A 162 -0.86 -2.22 4.94
N VAL A 163 -1.67 -2.65 5.91
CA VAL A 163 -3.13 -2.62 5.85
C VAL A 163 -3.62 -1.59 6.84
N ILE A 164 -4.57 -0.76 6.42
CA ILE A 164 -5.13 0.34 7.20
C ILE A 164 -6.65 0.21 7.15
N SER A 165 -7.31 0.33 8.31
CA SER A 165 -8.77 0.37 8.37
C SER A 165 -9.31 1.71 7.84
N ARG A 166 -10.52 1.70 7.27
CA ARG A 166 -11.22 2.93 6.88
C ARG A 166 -11.41 3.88 8.07
N ARG A 167 -11.57 3.35 9.27
CA ARG A 167 -11.63 4.14 10.49
C ARG A 167 -10.36 4.96 10.70
N ALA A 168 -9.18 4.36 10.52
CA ALA A 168 -7.91 5.08 10.63
C ALA A 168 -7.78 6.16 9.56
N VAL A 169 -8.14 5.85 8.31
CA VAL A 169 -8.13 6.83 7.22
C VAL A 169 -9.03 8.02 7.54
N ASN A 170 -10.25 7.77 7.99
CA ASN A 170 -11.19 8.83 8.35
C ASN A 170 -10.67 9.68 9.51
N ARG A 171 -10.05 9.04 10.51
CA ARG A 171 -9.46 9.75 11.66
C ARG A 171 -8.31 10.66 11.22
N VAL A 172 -7.47 10.16 10.34
CA VAL A 172 -6.37 10.93 9.75
C VAL A 172 -6.88 12.13 8.96
N ASN A 173 -7.90 11.94 8.12
CA ASN A 173 -8.47 13.02 7.32
C ASN A 173 -9.12 14.11 8.20
N GLN A 174 -9.68 13.73 9.35
CA GLN A 174 -10.23 14.70 10.32
C GLN A 174 -9.17 15.60 10.99
N LEU A 175 -7.91 15.17 11.04
CA LEU A 175 -6.84 15.99 11.62
C LEU A 175 -6.54 17.23 10.80
N ASN A 176 -6.98 17.28 9.54
CA ASN A 176 -6.80 18.39 8.58
C ASN A 176 -5.39 19.00 8.57
N THR A 177 -4.39 18.14 8.76
CA THR A 177 -2.98 18.53 8.89
C THR A 177 -2.22 17.98 7.69
N TYR A 178 -1.47 18.84 6.99
CA TYR A 178 -0.52 18.37 5.99
C TYR A 178 0.52 17.45 6.64
N ILE A 179 0.66 16.25 6.10
CA ILE A 179 1.51 15.24 6.69
C ILE A 179 2.61 14.89 5.73
N PRO A 180 3.83 15.30 6.02
CA PRO A 180 4.97 14.97 5.21
C PRO A 180 5.39 13.50 5.29
N TYR A 181 4.86 12.73 6.27
CA TYR A 181 5.24 11.33 6.47
C TYR A 181 4.10 10.49 7.05
N ARG A 182 3.41 9.71 6.19
CA ARG A 182 2.21 8.92 6.52
C ARG A 182 2.39 7.96 7.70
N LYS A 183 3.54 7.27 7.79
CA LYS A 183 3.80 6.34 8.90
C LYS A 183 3.74 7.01 10.26
N ALA A 184 4.32 8.20 10.36
CA ALA A 184 4.28 8.97 11.59
C ALA A 184 2.87 9.43 11.95
N LEU A 185 2.06 9.70 10.95
CA LEU A 185 0.68 10.08 11.15
C LEU A 185 -0.13 8.91 11.72
N TYR A 186 -0.07 7.75 11.09
CA TYR A 186 -0.81 6.57 11.55
C TYR A 186 -0.45 6.19 12.98
N MET A 187 0.82 6.37 13.40
CA MET A 187 1.25 6.13 14.77
C MET A 187 0.73 7.18 15.77
N ASN A 188 0.36 8.37 15.34
CA ASN A 188 -0.01 9.49 16.20
C ASN A 188 -1.49 9.91 16.05
N CYS A 189 -2.30 9.19 15.29
CA CYS A 189 -3.70 9.56 15.06
C CYS A 189 -4.64 9.27 16.26
N GLY A 190 -4.12 8.68 17.34
CA GLY A 190 -4.87 8.45 18.57
C GLY A 190 -5.88 7.29 18.48
N LEU A 191 -5.55 6.25 17.72
CA LEU A 191 -6.29 4.97 17.60
C LEU A 191 -5.64 3.90 18.44
#